data_62c976ea357cfbc5d8a7da99b30e49f9
#
_entry.id   62c976ea357cfbc5d8a7da99b30e49f9
#
_cell.length_a   1.000
_cell.length_b   1.000
_cell.length_c   1.000
_cell.angle_alpha   90.00
_cell.angle_beta   90.00
_cell.angle_gamma   90.00
#
_symmetry.space_group_name_H-M   'P 1'
#
loop_
_entity.id
_entity.type
_entity.pdbx_description
1 polymer ?
#
loop_
_entity_poly.entity_id
_entity_poly.type
_entity_poly.pdbx_seq_one_letter_code
_entity_poly.pdbx_strand_id
1 'polypeptide(L)'
;MSVTPWALPNWGLDENGAKSRYSLSFMDGLCAQAGLTVLPTQQDSDVHAIDMTVCFPESHAQVQLKCSSVKAMDGEEERIDLDDEWISKWSRSMLPVFIVLVVVPSDIRYWRVDAPRQTVHNAHAYWVQFDKTANRKSVLVPRAQRVTRKTLDEWHGIVLGGFGGTV
;
A
#
# COMPACT_ATOMS: atom_id res chain seq x y z
N MET A 1 29.94 8.84 15.12
CA MET A 1 30.30 7.74 14.22
C MET A 1 29.17 7.58 13.20
N SER A 2 29.46 7.78 11.96
CA SER A 2 28.49 7.48 10.88
C SER A 2 28.33 5.97 10.82
N VAL A 3 27.19 5.46 11.26
CA VAL A 3 26.85 4.05 11.05
C VAL A 3 26.60 3.93 9.55
N THR A 4 27.48 3.22 8.86
CA THR A 4 27.27 2.89 7.45
C THR A 4 25.91 2.18 7.36
N PRO A 5 24.94 2.67 6.56
CA PRO A 5 23.68 1.97 6.39
C PRO A 5 23.99 0.53 5.99
N TRP A 6 23.30 -0.43 6.60
CA TRP A 6 23.48 -1.84 6.24
C TRP A 6 23.13 -2.02 4.76
N ALA A 7 24.14 -2.36 3.97
CA ALA A 7 23.95 -2.63 2.56
C ALA A 7 23.24 -3.97 2.37
N LEU A 8 22.24 -4.01 1.50
CA LEU A 8 21.63 -5.26 1.09
C LEU A 8 22.67 -6.21 0.49
N PRO A 9 22.59 -7.52 0.77
CA PRO A 9 23.37 -8.49 0.05
C PRO A 9 23.09 -8.38 -1.45
N ASN A 10 24.10 -8.59 -2.28
CA ASN A 10 23.95 -8.53 -3.74
C ASN A 10 23.23 -9.78 -4.28
N TRP A 11 21.96 -9.91 -3.95
CA TRP A 11 21.09 -11.00 -4.41
C TRP A 11 20.05 -10.55 -5.46
N GLY A 12 20.25 -9.37 -6.04
CA GLY A 12 19.50 -8.88 -7.19
C GLY A 12 18.46 -7.79 -6.91
N LEU A 13 18.03 -7.58 -5.67
CA LEU A 13 17.16 -6.45 -5.32
C LEU A 13 17.98 -5.30 -4.75
N ASP A 14 17.75 -4.11 -5.25
CA ASP A 14 18.15 -2.87 -4.61
C ASP A 14 17.18 -2.49 -3.47
N GLU A 15 17.42 -1.37 -2.80
CA GLU A 15 16.58 -0.90 -1.70
C GLU A 15 15.13 -0.63 -2.14
N ASN A 16 14.93 -0.06 -3.32
CA ASN A 16 13.60 0.22 -3.85
C ASN A 16 12.85 -1.06 -4.21
N GLY A 17 13.54 -2.02 -4.80
CA GLY A 17 12.99 -3.35 -5.05
C GLY A 17 12.61 -4.08 -3.77
N ALA A 18 13.44 -3.99 -2.72
CA ALA A 18 13.13 -4.55 -1.41
C ALA A 18 11.89 -3.89 -0.78
N LYS A 19 11.79 -2.55 -0.83
CA LYS A 19 10.61 -1.80 -0.35
C LYS A 19 9.34 -2.20 -1.10
N SER A 20 9.41 -2.31 -2.42
CA SER A 20 8.29 -2.72 -3.26
C SER A 20 7.80 -4.13 -2.89
N ARG A 21 8.70 -5.10 -2.79
CA ARG A 21 8.35 -6.47 -2.41
C ARG A 21 7.83 -6.57 -0.98
N TYR A 22 8.40 -5.81 -0.06
CA TYR A 22 7.98 -5.83 1.34
C TYR A 22 6.57 -5.25 1.52
N SER A 23 6.25 -4.14 0.84
CA SER A 23 4.91 -3.55 0.92
C SER A 23 3.82 -4.48 0.35
N LEU A 24 4.11 -5.20 -0.72
CA LEU A 24 3.22 -6.27 -1.24
C LEU A 24 3.01 -7.37 -0.20
N SER A 25 4.09 -7.88 0.40
CA SER A 25 4.02 -8.92 1.42
C SER A 25 3.24 -8.48 2.66
N PHE A 26 3.39 -7.21 3.09
CA PHE A 26 2.64 -6.63 4.19
C PHE A 26 1.13 -6.67 3.93
N MET A 27 0.70 -6.21 2.76
CA MET A 27 -0.71 -6.19 2.38
C MET A 27 -1.26 -7.59 2.12
N ASP A 28 -0.47 -8.46 1.49
CA ASP A 28 -0.85 -9.85 1.24
C ASP A 28 -1.13 -10.61 2.55
N GLY A 29 -0.26 -10.44 3.56
CA GLY A 29 -0.46 -11.03 4.87
C GLY A 29 -1.74 -10.54 5.57
N LEU A 30 -2.06 -9.24 5.46
CA LEU A 30 -3.29 -8.68 6.00
C LEU A 30 -4.53 -9.24 5.29
N CYS A 31 -4.51 -9.31 3.98
CA CYS A 31 -5.62 -9.87 3.18
C CYS A 31 -5.79 -11.37 3.44
N ALA A 32 -4.70 -12.13 3.53
CA ALA A 32 -4.73 -13.55 3.88
C ALA A 32 -5.37 -13.80 5.24
N GLN A 33 -5.02 -13.00 6.25
CA GLN A 33 -5.66 -13.08 7.57
C GLN A 33 -7.16 -12.79 7.52
N ALA A 34 -7.61 -11.95 6.59
CA ALA A 34 -9.01 -11.64 6.37
C ALA A 34 -9.74 -12.66 5.49
N GLY A 35 -9.04 -13.65 4.92
CA GLY A 35 -9.59 -14.62 3.99
C GLY A 35 -9.82 -14.07 2.58
N LEU A 36 -9.18 -12.95 2.22
CA LEU A 36 -9.31 -12.33 0.90
C LEU A 36 -8.18 -12.77 -0.03
N THR A 37 -8.52 -12.98 -1.28
CA THR A 37 -7.54 -13.20 -2.36
C THR A 37 -7.01 -11.88 -2.88
N VAL A 38 -5.73 -11.85 -3.22
CA VAL A 38 -5.07 -10.72 -3.88
C VAL A 38 -4.44 -11.17 -5.20
N LEU A 39 -4.43 -10.26 -6.16
CA LEU A 39 -3.75 -10.44 -7.45
C LEU A 39 -2.65 -9.38 -7.53
N PRO A 40 -1.38 -9.75 -7.30
CA PRO A 40 -0.27 -8.83 -7.52
C PRO A 40 -0.10 -8.56 -9.02
N THR A 41 0.14 -7.30 -9.38
CA THR A 41 0.43 -6.92 -10.76
C THR A 41 1.87 -7.30 -11.09
N GLN A 42 2.07 -7.94 -12.23
CA GLN A 42 3.42 -8.22 -12.73
C GLN A 42 4.07 -6.90 -13.21
N GLN A 43 5.33 -6.69 -12.84
CA GLN A 43 6.04 -5.43 -13.13
C GLN A 43 6.07 -5.10 -14.63
N ASP A 44 6.16 -6.10 -15.49
CA ASP A 44 6.19 -5.93 -16.95
C ASP A 44 4.81 -5.64 -17.56
N SER A 45 3.75 -5.71 -16.76
CA SER A 45 2.36 -5.57 -17.19
C SER A 45 1.64 -4.43 -16.48
N ASP A 46 2.37 -3.51 -15.82
CA ASP A 46 1.78 -2.38 -15.09
C ASP A 46 1.25 -1.27 -16.02
N VAL A 47 0.30 -1.66 -16.86
CA VAL A 47 -0.40 -0.72 -17.75
C VAL A 47 -1.30 0.24 -16.96
N HIS A 48 -1.70 -0.14 -15.76
CA HIS A 48 -2.70 0.60 -14.96
C HIS A 48 -2.12 1.37 -13.78
N ALA A 49 -0.81 1.28 -13.53
CA ALA A 49 -0.14 1.86 -12.35
C ALA A 49 -0.80 1.38 -11.03
N ILE A 50 -1.00 0.06 -10.92
CA ILE A 50 -1.61 -0.63 -9.79
C ILE A 50 -0.70 -1.76 -9.36
N ASP A 51 -0.31 -1.81 -8.08
CA ASP A 51 0.59 -2.84 -7.58
C ASP A 51 -0.14 -4.15 -7.23
N MET A 52 -1.39 -4.05 -6.81
CA MET A 52 -2.21 -5.22 -6.49
C MET A 52 -3.69 -4.94 -6.59
N THR A 53 -4.46 -6.00 -6.75
CA THR A 53 -5.93 -5.98 -6.71
C THR A 53 -6.40 -6.82 -5.53
N VAL A 54 -7.23 -6.25 -4.67
CA VAL A 54 -7.91 -6.97 -3.59
C VAL A 54 -9.25 -7.47 -4.11
N CYS A 55 -9.48 -8.78 -4.01
CA CYS A 55 -10.67 -9.42 -4.55
C CYS A 55 -11.70 -9.63 -3.43
N PHE A 56 -12.76 -8.83 -3.43
CA PHE A 56 -13.96 -9.08 -2.64
C PHE A 56 -14.90 -10.01 -3.42
N PRO A 57 -15.87 -10.69 -2.75
CA PRO A 57 -16.76 -11.62 -3.44
C PRO A 57 -17.52 -11.00 -4.61
N GLU A 58 -17.93 -9.74 -4.51
CA GLU A 58 -18.77 -9.05 -5.49
C GLU A 58 -17.99 -8.29 -6.53
N SER A 59 -16.81 -7.77 -6.16
CA SER A 59 -15.98 -6.93 -7.02
C SER A 59 -14.58 -6.74 -6.42
N HIS A 60 -13.83 -5.82 -6.98
CA HIS A 60 -12.42 -5.64 -6.66
C HIS A 60 -12.10 -4.19 -6.26
N ALA A 61 -11.02 -4.03 -5.50
CA ALA A 61 -10.37 -2.76 -5.24
C ALA A 61 -8.95 -2.77 -5.80
N GLN A 62 -8.56 -1.68 -6.43
CA GLN A 62 -7.21 -1.48 -6.94
C GLN A 62 -6.36 -0.78 -5.89
N VAL A 63 -5.13 -1.23 -5.69
CA VAL A 63 -4.23 -0.70 -4.66
C VAL A 63 -2.90 -0.32 -5.28
N GLN A 64 -2.50 0.93 -5.06
CA GLN A 64 -1.15 1.42 -5.31
C GLN A 64 -0.40 1.50 -3.99
N LEU A 65 0.79 0.93 -3.94
CA LEU A 65 1.63 0.87 -2.77
C LEU A 65 2.77 1.88 -2.85
N LYS A 66 3.02 2.55 -1.76
CA LYS A 66 4.24 3.33 -1.52
C LYS A 66 4.88 2.82 -0.25
N CYS A 67 6.17 2.56 -0.28
CA CYS A 67 6.93 2.17 0.90
C CYS A 67 7.99 3.22 1.20
N SER A 68 8.02 3.70 2.42
CA SER A 68 8.96 4.72 2.85
C SER A 68 9.69 4.30 4.13
N SER A 69 11.00 4.50 4.15
CA SER A 69 11.85 4.42 5.34
C SER A 69 12.24 5.80 5.88
N VAL A 70 11.72 6.88 5.27
CA VAL A 70 12.01 8.27 5.62
C VAL A 70 10.78 8.96 6.20
N LYS A 71 9.61 8.71 5.61
CA LYS A 71 8.33 9.28 6.09
C LYS A 71 7.88 8.49 7.31
N ALA A 72 7.92 9.12 8.48
CA ALA A 72 7.61 8.46 9.76
C ALA A 72 6.14 8.59 10.17
N MET A 73 5.32 9.37 9.46
CA MET A 73 3.94 9.70 9.82
C MET A 73 3.84 10.32 11.23
N ASP A 74 4.76 11.23 11.55
CA ASP A 74 4.80 11.91 12.86
C ASP A 74 3.74 13.01 12.98
N GLY A 75 3.31 13.58 11.84
CA GLY A 75 2.24 14.58 11.74
C GLY A 75 0.85 13.96 11.61
N GLU A 76 -0.15 14.80 11.36
CA GLU A 76 -1.54 14.37 11.15
C GLU A 76 -1.75 13.72 9.77
N GLU A 77 -0.94 14.06 8.80
CA GLU A 77 -1.01 13.57 7.43
C GLU A 77 0.35 13.57 6.75
N GLU A 78 0.51 12.76 5.73
CA GLU A 78 1.70 12.68 4.91
C GLU A 78 1.34 12.90 3.44
N ARG A 79 2.10 13.75 2.76
CA ARG A 79 1.89 14.06 1.34
C ARG A 79 2.58 13.04 0.46
N ILE A 80 1.87 12.52 -0.53
CA ILE A 80 2.40 11.71 -1.63
C ILE A 80 2.14 12.44 -2.94
N ASP A 81 3.21 12.73 -3.68
CA ASP A 81 3.11 13.26 -5.02
C ASP A 81 2.72 12.14 -6.00
N LEU A 82 1.84 12.46 -6.93
CA LEU A 82 1.31 11.54 -7.92
C LEU A 82 1.87 11.88 -9.30
N ASP A 83 2.16 10.86 -10.07
CA ASP A 83 2.53 10.99 -11.47
C ASP A 83 1.28 11.31 -12.31
N ASP A 84 1.41 12.21 -13.30
CA ASP A 84 0.32 12.62 -14.19
C ASP A 84 -0.24 11.41 -14.99
N GLU A 85 0.62 10.45 -15.34
CA GLU A 85 0.21 9.22 -16.01
C GLU A 85 -0.65 8.34 -15.10
N TRP A 86 -0.29 8.24 -13.81
CA TRP A 86 -1.10 7.50 -12.83
C TRP A 86 -2.48 8.12 -12.65
N ILE A 87 -2.53 9.44 -12.47
CA ILE A 87 -3.79 10.19 -12.34
C ILE A 87 -4.69 9.92 -13.54
N SER A 88 -4.12 9.98 -14.76
CA SER A 88 -4.87 9.71 -16.01
C SER A 88 -5.42 8.28 -16.06
N LYS A 89 -4.63 7.30 -15.65
CA LYS A 89 -5.04 5.88 -15.61
C LYS A 89 -6.15 5.64 -14.59
N TRP A 90 -5.97 6.12 -13.35
CA TRP A 90 -6.92 5.92 -12.26
C TRP A 90 -8.23 6.66 -12.45
N SER A 91 -8.20 7.85 -13.09
CA SER A 91 -9.41 8.62 -13.38
C SER A 91 -10.36 7.88 -14.33
N ARG A 92 -9.84 6.98 -15.16
CA ARG A 92 -10.64 6.14 -16.08
C ARG A 92 -11.09 4.82 -15.47
N SER A 93 -10.53 4.41 -14.35
CA SER A 93 -10.91 3.16 -13.70
C SER A 93 -12.34 3.25 -13.18
N MET A 94 -13.13 2.21 -13.36
CA MET A 94 -14.46 2.08 -12.73
C MET A 94 -14.36 1.57 -11.29
N LEU A 95 -13.25 0.91 -10.96
CA LEU A 95 -13.00 0.41 -9.61
C LEU A 95 -12.41 1.51 -8.72
N PRO A 96 -12.66 1.47 -7.41
CA PRO A 96 -11.98 2.36 -6.47
C PRO A 96 -10.48 2.06 -6.45
N VAL A 97 -9.69 3.13 -6.36
CA VAL A 97 -8.24 3.05 -6.22
C VAL A 97 -7.87 3.55 -4.84
N PHE A 98 -7.16 2.73 -4.08
CA PHE A 98 -6.62 3.05 -2.77
C PHE A 98 -5.11 3.21 -2.85
N ILE A 99 -4.60 4.28 -2.28
CA ILE A 99 -3.18 4.55 -2.15
C ILE A 99 -2.79 4.18 -0.72
N VAL A 100 -1.83 3.29 -0.57
CA VAL A 100 -1.34 2.81 0.73
C VAL A 100 0.11 3.22 0.90
N LEU A 101 0.40 3.95 1.98
CA LEU A 101 1.74 4.26 2.41
C LEU A 101 2.17 3.28 3.50
N VAL A 102 3.09 2.39 3.18
CA VAL A 102 3.75 1.51 4.15
C VAL A 102 4.98 2.20 4.68
N VAL A 103 5.07 2.35 5.99
CA VAL A 103 6.19 2.96 6.70
C VAL A 103 7.00 1.85 7.36
N VAL A 104 8.30 1.85 7.09
CA VAL A 104 9.26 0.88 7.63
C VAL A 104 10.40 1.62 8.34
N PRO A 105 11.12 0.97 9.25
CA PRO A 105 12.33 1.53 9.84
C PRO A 105 13.35 1.93 8.76
N SER A 106 14.18 2.92 9.05
CA SER A 106 15.26 3.36 8.14
C SER A 106 16.30 2.26 7.88
N ASP A 107 16.53 1.39 8.84
CA ASP A 107 17.43 0.24 8.73
C ASP A 107 16.63 -1.02 8.43
N ILE A 108 16.89 -1.61 7.27
CA ILE A 108 16.19 -2.80 6.76
C ILE A 108 16.28 -4.01 7.72
N ARG A 109 17.32 -4.10 8.53
CA ARG A 109 17.47 -5.19 9.52
C ARG A 109 16.34 -5.23 10.55
N TYR A 110 15.67 -4.10 10.76
CA TYR A 110 14.57 -3.98 11.72
C TYR A 110 13.18 -4.07 11.10
N TRP A 111 13.06 -4.22 9.77
CA TRP A 111 11.74 -4.36 9.14
C TRP A 111 11.00 -5.59 9.66
N ARG A 112 11.75 -6.65 9.88
CA ARG A 112 11.26 -7.91 10.43
C ARG A 112 12.23 -8.41 11.49
N VAL A 113 11.70 -8.79 12.65
CA VAL A 113 12.48 -9.31 13.76
C VAL A 113 11.94 -10.69 14.11
N ASP A 114 12.80 -11.69 14.02
CA ASP A 114 12.46 -13.07 14.32
C ASP A 114 12.79 -13.42 15.78
N ALA A 115 11.83 -14.01 16.49
CA ALA A 115 11.98 -14.61 17.82
C ALA A 115 11.61 -16.11 17.73
N PRO A 116 11.94 -16.93 18.75
CA PRO A 116 11.76 -18.40 18.64
C PRO A 116 10.36 -18.88 18.28
N ARG A 117 9.31 -18.09 18.58
CA ARG A 117 7.91 -18.50 18.37
C ARG A 117 7.07 -17.43 17.66
N GLN A 118 7.68 -16.33 17.24
CA GLN A 118 6.96 -15.26 16.56
C GLN A 118 7.89 -14.46 15.67
N THR A 119 7.33 -13.86 14.63
CA THR A 119 8.00 -12.85 13.81
C THR A 119 7.23 -11.55 13.94
N VAL A 120 7.93 -10.47 14.26
CA VAL A 120 7.36 -9.14 14.37
C VAL A 120 7.75 -8.33 13.13
N HIS A 121 6.76 -7.76 12.46
CA HIS A 121 6.97 -6.78 11.42
C HIS A 121 6.89 -5.38 12.03
N ASN A 122 8.01 -4.65 12.03
CA ASN A 122 8.07 -3.26 12.49
C ASN A 122 7.64 -2.32 11.37
N ALA A 123 6.51 -2.60 10.79
CA ALA A 123 5.91 -1.82 9.74
C ALA A 123 4.47 -1.44 10.12
N HIS A 124 4.05 -0.31 9.61
CA HIS A 124 2.66 0.13 9.71
C HIS A 124 2.27 0.84 8.42
N ALA A 125 0.99 0.94 8.16
CA ALA A 125 0.54 1.52 6.91
C ALA A 125 -0.67 2.43 7.13
N TYR A 126 -0.85 3.35 6.19
CA TYR A 126 -1.95 4.31 6.14
C TYR A 126 -2.48 4.35 4.72
N TRP A 127 -3.73 4.76 4.54
CA TRP A 127 -4.36 4.74 3.24
C TRP A 127 -5.19 5.98 2.97
N VAL A 128 -5.44 6.23 1.70
CA VAL A 128 -6.40 7.21 1.22
C VAL A 128 -7.02 6.69 -0.07
N GLN A 129 -8.31 6.97 -0.28
CA GLN A 129 -8.95 6.71 -1.56
C GLN A 129 -8.56 7.81 -2.56
N PHE A 130 -8.20 7.41 -3.77
CA PHE A 130 -8.00 8.37 -4.86
C PHE A 130 -9.33 9.00 -5.27
N ASP A 131 -9.41 10.33 -5.16
CA ASP A 131 -10.58 11.09 -5.60
C ASP A 131 -10.43 11.46 -7.08
N LYS A 132 -11.22 10.82 -7.93
CA LYS A 132 -11.24 11.04 -9.38
C LYS A 132 -11.72 12.43 -9.79
N THR A 133 -12.42 13.13 -8.89
CA THR A 133 -12.97 14.46 -9.16
C THR A 133 -12.01 15.59 -8.76
N ALA A 134 -11.04 15.28 -7.90
CA ALA A 134 -10.02 16.22 -7.46
C ALA A 134 -8.90 16.32 -8.50
N ASN A 135 -8.79 17.46 -9.17
CA ASN A 135 -7.66 17.74 -10.07
C ASN A 135 -6.42 18.12 -9.25
N ARG A 136 -5.79 17.12 -8.61
CA ARG A 136 -4.63 17.32 -7.73
C ARG A 136 -3.48 16.41 -8.13
N LYS A 137 -2.25 16.95 -8.07
CA LYS A 137 -1.00 16.23 -8.32
C LYS A 137 -0.41 15.55 -7.07
N SER A 138 -1.14 15.55 -5.98
CA SER A 138 -0.74 14.91 -4.73
C SER A 138 -1.96 14.52 -3.91
N VAL A 139 -1.77 13.54 -3.05
CA VAL A 139 -2.75 13.15 -2.03
C VAL A 139 -2.16 13.34 -0.65
N LEU A 140 -3.02 13.62 0.32
CA LEU A 140 -2.68 13.65 1.74
C LEU A 140 -3.19 12.34 2.35
N VAL A 141 -2.29 11.56 2.91
CA VAL A 141 -2.61 10.30 3.59
C VAL A 141 -2.79 10.59 5.07
N PRO A 142 -4.01 10.50 5.62
CA PRO A 142 -4.26 10.84 7.01
C PRO A 142 -3.69 9.78 7.96
N ARG A 143 -3.06 10.23 9.05
CA ARG A 143 -2.61 9.34 10.13
C ARG A 143 -3.77 8.58 10.78
N ALA A 144 -4.95 9.17 10.82
CA ALA A 144 -6.16 8.53 11.35
C ALA A 144 -6.61 7.31 10.51
N GLN A 145 -6.27 7.28 9.22
CA GLN A 145 -6.61 6.16 8.32
C GLN A 145 -5.52 5.09 8.33
N ARG A 146 -5.29 4.50 9.49
CA ARG A 146 -4.35 3.40 9.63
C ARG A 146 -4.89 2.12 8.99
N VAL A 147 -4.05 1.44 8.21
CA VAL A 147 -4.39 0.15 7.62
C VAL A 147 -4.40 -0.92 8.72
N THR A 148 -5.55 -1.52 8.92
CA THR A 148 -5.81 -2.61 9.85
C THR A 148 -6.79 -3.60 9.21
N ARG A 149 -7.14 -4.68 9.91
CA ARG A 149 -8.19 -5.60 9.46
C ARG A 149 -9.52 -4.87 9.15
N LYS A 150 -9.88 -3.83 9.93
CA LYS A 150 -11.10 -3.03 9.72
C LYS A 150 -11.08 -2.24 8.42
N THR A 151 -9.90 -1.85 7.93
CA THR A 151 -9.77 -1.15 6.66
C THR A 151 -10.35 -1.95 5.50
N LEU A 152 -10.22 -3.28 5.53
CA LEU A 152 -10.76 -4.13 4.47
C LEU A 152 -12.30 -4.13 4.47
N ASP A 153 -12.93 -4.02 5.64
CA ASP A 153 -14.38 -3.87 5.75
C ASP A 153 -14.83 -2.50 5.21
N GLU A 154 -14.07 -1.44 5.49
CA GLU A 154 -14.33 -0.10 4.94
C GLU A 154 -14.19 -0.08 3.41
N TRP A 155 -13.14 -0.69 2.88
CA TRP A 155 -12.93 -0.80 1.42
C TRP A 155 -14.04 -1.61 0.75
N HIS A 156 -14.47 -2.70 1.38
CA HIS A 156 -15.60 -3.49 0.88
C HIS A 156 -16.87 -2.64 0.80
N GLY A 157 -17.18 -1.87 1.82
CA GLY A 157 -18.31 -0.93 1.80
C GLY A 157 -18.22 0.10 0.66
N ILE A 158 -17.03 0.64 0.40
CA ILE A 158 -16.79 1.57 -0.72
C ILE A 158 -17.00 0.88 -2.07
N VAL A 159 -16.50 -0.33 -2.23
CA VAL A 159 -16.68 -1.15 -3.45
C VAL A 159 -18.16 -1.38 -3.72
N LEU A 160 -18.92 -1.80 -2.71
CA LEU A 160 -20.36 -2.04 -2.84
C LEU A 160 -21.14 -0.75 -3.14
N GLY A 161 -20.79 0.36 -2.50
CA GLY A 161 -21.40 1.68 -2.72
C GLY A 161 -21.27 2.16 -4.17
N GLY A 162 -20.20 1.79 -4.87
CA GLY A 162 -20.01 2.09 -6.29
C GLY A 162 -21.03 1.45 -7.23
N PHE A 163 -21.74 0.41 -6.78
CA PHE A 163 -22.78 -0.28 -7.55
C PHE A 163 -24.21 0.15 -7.18
N GLY A 164 -24.38 1.19 -6.36
CA GLY A 164 -25.68 1.66 -5.92
C GLY A 164 -26.41 0.69 -4.96
N GLY A 165 -25.69 -0.26 -4.42
CA GLY A 165 -26.22 -1.19 -3.41
C GLY A 165 -26.30 -0.51 -2.04
N THR A 166 -27.49 -0.38 -1.51
CA THR A 166 -27.70 -0.10 -0.08
C THR A 166 -27.42 -1.43 0.66
N VAL A 167 -26.45 -1.40 1.56
CA VAL A 167 -26.21 -2.49 2.51
C VAL A 167 -27.27 -2.45 3.61
#